data_a0ea6a5fb6cd608c38eed8818cde5e66
#
_entry.id   a0ea6a5fb6cd608c38eed8818cde5e66
#
_cell.length_a   1.000
_cell.length_b   1.000
_cell.length_c   1.000
_cell.angle_alpha   90.00
_cell.angle_beta   90.00
_cell.angle_gamma   90.00
#
_symmetry.space_group_name_H-M   'P 1'
#
loop_
_entity.id
_entity.type
_entity.pdbx_description
1 polymer ?
#
loop_
_entity_poly.entity_id
_entity_poly.type
_entity_poly.pdbx_seq_one_letter_code
_entity_poly.pdbx_strand_id
1 'polypeptide(L)'
;MSIPKTMQRRDFLNTLGGGFGGLALNSLLAEEATQPHIGDYVHHRPRIKRVVQLFMNGGVSPMDTFDYKPALKPLHGQRFNPGEGQLVESVTNSPGFKVMDSPFEFKQHGQCGQWVSDVFPHMSGIVDDLSFLMSMQSTSNVHGVASF
;
A
#
# COMPACT_ATOMS: atom_id res chain seq x y z
N MET A 1 -10.22 4.87 40.90
CA MET A 1 -10.76 5.35 39.61
C MET A 1 -9.60 6.04 38.92
N SER A 2 -8.89 5.33 38.00
CA SER A 2 -7.71 5.85 37.35
C SER A 2 -8.13 6.73 36.15
N ILE A 3 -7.61 7.94 36.08
CA ILE A 3 -7.81 8.86 34.98
C ILE A 3 -7.23 8.22 33.70
N PRO A 4 -7.97 8.14 32.60
CA PRO A 4 -7.43 7.59 31.36
C PRO A 4 -6.27 8.47 30.91
N LYS A 5 -5.12 7.83 30.64
CA LYS A 5 -3.92 8.48 30.13
C LYS A 5 -4.30 9.16 28.81
N THR A 6 -4.26 10.47 28.76
CA THR A 6 -4.55 11.23 27.55
C THR A 6 -3.57 10.79 26.47
N MET A 7 -4.11 10.22 25.39
CA MET A 7 -3.34 9.80 24.24
C MET A 7 -2.58 11.02 23.68
N GLN A 8 -1.27 10.95 23.64
CA GLN A 8 -0.45 12.04 23.11
C GLN A 8 -0.52 12.05 21.58
N ARG A 9 -0.28 13.19 20.95
CA ARG A 9 -0.24 13.32 19.48
C ARG A 9 0.68 12.28 18.83
N ARG A 10 1.76 11.94 19.51
CA ARG A 10 2.72 10.91 19.10
C ARG A 10 2.09 9.51 19.04
N ASP A 11 1.33 9.15 20.10
CA ASP A 11 0.67 7.84 20.18
C ASP A 11 -0.41 7.71 19.10
N PHE A 12 -1.13 8.80 18.83
CA PHE A 12 -2.11 8.89 17.75
C PHE A 12 -1.47 8.68 16.37
N LEU A 13 -0.36 9.36 16.10
CA LEU A 13 0.35 9.23 14.82
C LEU A 13 0.96 7.82 14.63
N ASN A 14 1.47 7.21 15.71
CA ASN A 14 1.97 5.84 15.66
C ASN A 14 0.86 4.82 15.40
N THR A 15 -0.32 5.04 15.97
CA THR A 15 -1.47 4.13 15.79
C THR A 15 -2.08 4.25 14.40
N LEU A 16 -2.18 5.46 13.85
CA LEU A 16 -2.69 5.70 12.50
C LEU A 16 -1.65 5.42 11.40
N GLY A 17 -0.38 5.59 11.72
CA GLY A 17 0.73 5.43 10.78
C GLY A 17 1.42 4.08 10.84
N GLY A 18 0.78 3.04 11.37
CA GLY A 18 1.34 1.70 11.65
C GLY A 18 1.95 0.94 10.49
N GLY A 19 2.64 1.61 9.59
CA GLY A 19 3.41 1.08 8.48
C GLY A 19 4.75 1.78 8.34
N PHE A 20 5.30 1.81 7.13
CA PHE A 20 6.58 2.44 6.81
C PHE A 20 6.65 3.92 7.22
N GLY A 21 5.51 4.64 7.19
CA GLY A 21 5.43 6.01 7.69
C GLY A 21 5.73 6.13 9.18
N GLY A 22 5.29 5.17 9.98
CA GLY A 22 5.59 5.11 11.41
C GLY A 22 7.08 4.86 11.70
N LEU A 23 7.73 4.01 10.91
CA LEU A 23 9.18 3.76 11.02
C LEU A 23 9.99 5.00 10.65
N ALA A 24 9.63 5.69 9.56
CA ALA A 24 10.29 6.92 9.15
C ALA A 24 10.10 8.04 10.19
N LEU A 25 8.89 8.18 10.74
CA LEU A 25 8.59 9.16 11.78
C LEU A 25 9.34 8.84 13.08
N ASN A 26 9.42 7.57 13.49
CA ASN A 26 10.17 7.17 14.66
C ASN A 26 11.67 7.48 14.52
N SER A 27 12.24 7.28 13.32
CA SER A 27 13.66 7.63 13.10
C SER A 27 13.92 9.15 13.14
N LEU A 28 12.96 9.98 12.73
CA LEU A 28 13.02 11.43 12.82
C LEU A 28 12.87 11.94 14.27
N LEU A 29 12.00 11.29 15.05
CA LEU A 29 11.76 11.63 16.44
C LEU A 29 12.88 11.14 17.37
N ALA A 30 13.61 10.08 16.98
CA ALA A 30 14.77 9.57 17.72
C ALA A 30 15.95 10.56 17.72
N GLU A 31 16.03 11.46 16.76
CA GLU A 31 17.06 12.50 16.70
C GLU A 31 16.86 13.58 17.81
N GLU A 32 15.63 13.75 18.33
CA GLU A 32 15.30 14.66 19.43
C GLU A 32 15.44 14.02 20.82
N ALA A 33 15.49 12.71 20.90
CA ALA A 33 15.56 12.00 22.17
C ALA A 33 17.00 11.52 22.44
N THR A 34 17.61 12.05 23.49
CA THR A 34 18.94 11.67 24.01
C THR A 34 19.00 10.24 24.60
N GLN A 35 18.21 9.32 24.12
CA GLN A 35 18.16 7.93 24.58
C GLN A 35 18.73 6.99 23.51
N PRO A 36 19.49 5.93 23.86
CA PRO A 36 20.06 4.98 22.92
C PRO A 36 18.94 4.18 22.28
N HIS A 37 18.60 4.46 21.03
CA HIS A 37 17.46 3.82 20.40
C HIS A 37 17.68 3.48 18.94
N ILE A 38 16.73 3.21 18.24
CA ILE A 38 16.53 2.82 16.83
C ILE A 38 17.71 3.15 15.88
N GLY A 39 18.55 4.15 16.20
CA GLY A 39 19.75 4.52 15.44
C GLY A 39 20.74 3.37 15.23
N ASP A 40 20.79 2.40 16.16
CA ASP A 40 21.67 1.23 16.05
C ASP A 40 21.16 0.23 14.99
N TYR A 41 19.90 0.37 14.55
CA TYR A 41 19.27 -0.48 13.53
C TYR A 41 19.10 0.21 12.19
N VAL A 42 19.50 1.47 12.04
CA VAL A 42 19.34 2.24 10.80
C VAL A 42 20.62 2.12 9.98
N HIS A 43 20.55 1.43 8.84
CA HIS A 43 21.70 1.28 7.94
C HIS A 43 22.17 2.61 7.30
N HIS A 44 21.35 3.65 7.36
CA HIS A 44 21.66 4.96 6.79
C HIS A 44 21.30 6.09 7.73
N ARG A 45 22.15 7.12 7.79
CA ARG A 45 21.87 8.32 8.59
C ARG A 45 20.62 9.02 8.04
N PRO A 46 19.62 9.32 8.90
CA PRO A 46 18.42 10.04 8.49
C PRO A 46 18.74 11.40 7.87
N ARG A 47 18.17 11.69 6.71
CA ARG A 47 18.31 12.99 6.02
C ARG A 47 16.99 13.71 5.82
N ILE A 48 15.88 12.98 6.00
CA ILE A 48 14.52 13.46 5.77
C ILE A 48 14.10 14.29 6.96
N LYS A 49 13.64 15.51 6.71
CA LYS A 49 13.15 16.46 7.73
C LYS A 49 11.63 16.48 7.83
N ARG A 50 10.93 16.02 6.80
CA ARG A 50 9.46 16.04 6.75
C ARG A 50 8.96 14.81 6.01
N VAL A 51 7.89 14.22 6.52
CA VAL A 51 7.18 13.11 5.89
C VAL A 51 5.73 13.51 5.69
N VAL A 52 5.21 13.28 4.51
CA VAL A 52 3.79 13.41 4.20
C VAL A 52 3.28 12.02 3.84
N GLN A 53 2.30 11.54 4.58
CA GLN A 53 1.63 10.28 4.30
C GLN A 53 0.26 10.58 3.70
N LEU A 54 0.06 10.13 2.45
CA LEU A 54 -1.24 10.15 1.79
C LEU A 54 -1.85 8.76 1.92
N PHE A 55 -2.72 8.59 2.90
CA PHE A 55 -3.34 7.30 3.18
C PHE A 55 -4.71 7.22 2.51
N MET A 56 -4.87 6.26 1.62
CA MET A 56 -6.15 5.94 0.98
C MET A 56 -6.73 4.70 1.65
N ASN A 57 -7.71 4.90 2.52
CA ASN A 57 -8.40 3.78 3.16
C ASN A 57 -9.12 2.92 2.12
N GLY A 58 -8.81 1.64 2.09
CA GLY A 58 -9.29 0.72 1.07
C GLY A 58 -8.41 0.64 -0.17
N GLY A 59 -7.40 1.47 -0.26
CA GLY A 59 -6.40 1.46 -1.31
C GLY A 59 -6.94 1.76 -2.70
N VAL A 60 -6.05 1.68 -3.67
CA VAL A 60 -6.39 1.65 -5.09
C VAL A 60 -6.32 0.22 -5.59
N SER A 61 -7.08 -0.13 -6.63
CA SER A 61 -6.92 -1.41 -7.31
C SER A 61 -5.53 -1.52 -7.92
N PRO A 62 -4.67 -2.44 -7.49
CA PRO A 62 -3.32 -2.56 -8.06
C PRO A 62 -3.35 -2.87 -9.55
N MET A 63 -4.29 -3.73 -9.97
CA MET A 63 -4.45 -4.18 -11.36
C MET A 63 -4.98 -3.08 -12.28
N ASP A 64 -5.53 -2.02 -11.74
CA ASP A 64 -6.03 -0.88 -12.51
C ASP A 64 -5.07 0.31 -12.49
N THR A 65 -3.98 0.22 -11.76
CA THR A 65 -3.06 1.36 -11.54
C THR A 65 -1.61 1.09 -11.94
N PHE A 66 -0.92 0.15 -11.29
CA PHE A 66 0.52 -0.05 -11.47
C PHE A 66 0.91 -1.50 -11.78
N ASP A 67 0.03 -2.45 -11.53
CA ASP A 67 0.30 -3.88 -11.71
C ASP A 67 -0.39 -4.41 -12.97
N TYR A 68 0.19 -4.10 -14.13
CA TYR A 68 -0.34 -4.49 -15.43
C TYR A 68 -0.40 -6.00 -15.60
N LYS A 69 -1.58 -6.55 -15.84
CA LYS A 69 -1.89 -7.99 -15.99
C LYS A 69 -2.45 -8.32 -17.38
N PRO A 70 -1.62 -8.32 -18.44
CA PRO A 70 -2.12 -8.61 -19.80
C PRO A 70 -2.77 -9.99 -19.94
N ALA A 71 -2.42 -10.94 -19.06
CA ALA A 71 -3.04 -12.28 -19.03
C ALA A 71 -4.53 -12.27 -18.66
N LEU A 72 -5.05 -11.20 -18.08
CA LEU A 72 -6.47 -11.08 -17.75
C LEU A 72 -7.34 -10.83 -19.00
N LYS A 73 -6.77 -10.18 -20.02
CA LYS A 73 -7.50 -9.81 -21.24
C LYS A 73 -8.21 -10.97 -21.93
N PRO A 74 -7.56 -12.11 -22.23
CA PRO A 74 -8.24 -13.26 -22.82
C PRO A 74 -9.20 -13.97 -21.87
N LEU A 75 -9.11 -13.72 -20.57
CA LEU A 75 -9.95 -14.33 -19.54
C LEU A 75 -11.17 -13.45 -19.19
N HIS A 76 -11.22 -12.22 -19.67
CA HIS A 76 -12.29 -11.28 -19.38
C HIS A 76 -13.68 -11.88 -19.62
N GLY A 77 -14.56 -11.74 -18.62
CA GLY A 77 -15.92 -12.29 -18.65
C GLY A 77 -16.04 -13.79 -18.39
N GLN A 78 -14.95 -14.55 -18.36
CA GLN A 78 -14.95 -15.95 -18.01
C GLN A 78 -15.14 -16.13 -16.50
N ARG A 79 -15.67 -17.30 -16.11
CA ARG A 79 -15.81 -17.66 -14.71
C ARG A 79 -14.43 -17.83 -14.08
N PHE A 80 -14.20 -17.17 -12.95
CA PHE A 80 -12.97 -17.34 -12.20
C PHE A 80 -12.89 -18.76 -11.60
N ASN A 81 -11.77 -19.42 -11.83
CA ASN A 81 -11.46 -20.72 -11.23
C ASN A 81 -10.17 -20.58 -10.41
N PRO A 82 -10.23 -20.61 -9.08
CA PRO A 82 -9.06 -20.46 -8.21
C PRO A 82 -8.15 -21.71 -8.20
N GLY A 83 -8.57 -22.81 -8.82
CA GLY A 83 -7.91 -24.11 -8.73
C GLY A 83 -8.53 -25.02 -7.67
N GLU A 84 -8.20 -26.31 -7.74
CA GLU A 84 -8.72 -27.30 -6.80
C GLU A 84 -8.25 -27.03 -5.37
N GLY A 85 -9.18 -27.04 -4.42
CA GLY A 85 -8.90 -26.88 -2.99
C GLY A 85 -8.64 -25.45 -2.53
N GLN A 86 -8.70 -24.45 -3.44
CA GLN A 86 -8.56 -23.06 -3.05
C GLN A 86 -9.93 -22.43 -2.75
N LEU A 87 -10.05 -21.87 -1.55
CA LEU A 87 -11.22 -21.08 -1.16
C LEU A 87 -10.97 -19.61 -1.55
N VAL A 88 -11.93 -19.04 -2.26
CA VAL A 88 -11.95 -17.59 -2.52
C VAL A 88 -12.80 -16.96 -1.43
N GLU A 89 -12.16 -16.23 -0.55
CA GLU A 89 -12.88 -15.35 0.38
C GLU A 89 -13.55 -14.24 -0.40
N SER A 90 -14.87 -14.26 -0.39
CA SER A 90 -15.67 -13.23 -1.02
C SER A 90 -16.44 -12.43 0.00
N VAL A 91 -16.29 -11.13 -0.07
CA VAL A 91 -17.09 -10.19 0.74
C VAL A 91 -18.58 -10.25 0.35
N THR A 92 -18.88 -10.68 -0.86
CA THR A 92 -20.25 -10.63 -1.41
C THR A 92 -20.99 -11.96 -1.44
N ASN A 93 -20.38 -13.09 -1.06
CA ASN A 93 -20.95 -14.43 -1.14
C ASN A 93 -21.62 -14.77 -2.50
N SER A 94 -21.24 -14.07 -3.54
CA SER A 94 -21.82 -14.26 -4.88
C SER A 94 -21.21 -15.48 -5.55
N PRO A 95 -21.99 -16.50 -5.91
CA PRO A 95 -21.47 -17.62 -6.67
C PRO A 95 -21.11 -17.16 -8.08
N GLY A 96 -19.86 -17.41 -8.48
CA GLY A 96 -19.44 -17.23 -9.87
C GLY A 96 -18.85 -15.87 -10.21
N PHE A 97 -17.75 -15.54 -9.54
CA PHE A 97 -16.92 -14.41 -9.97
C PHE A 97 -16.50 -14.56 -11.42
N LYS A 98 -16.60 -13.48 -12.14
CA LYS A 98 -16.02 -13.37 -13.47
C LYS A 98 -14.70 -12.64 -13.39
N VAL A 99 -13.77 -13.07 -14.21
CA VAL A 99 -12.51 -12.34 -14.40
C VAL A 99 -12.82 -11.03 -15.11
N MET A 100 -12.24 -9.94 -14.63
CA MET A 100 -12.32 -8.63 -15.25
C MET A 100 -10.90 -8.19 -15.63
N ASP A 101 -10.73 -7.84 -16.90
CA ASP A 101 -9.56 -7.11 -17.36
C ASP A 101 -9.70 -5.63 -16.98
N SER A 102 -8.60 -4.95 -16.78
CA SER A 102 -8.62 -3.52 -16.50
C SER A 102 -9.22 -2.74 -17.69
N PRO A 103 -10.17 -1.82 -17.43
CA PRO A 103 -10.71 -0.96 -18.47
C PRO A 103 -9.77 0.18 -18.88
N PHE A 104 -8.64 0.32 -18.20
CA PHE A 104 -7.70 1.42 -18.37
C PHE A 104 -6.53 1.03 -19.28
N GLU A 105 -6.00 2.01 -19.98
CA GLU A 105 -4.80 1.82 -20.80
C GLU A 105 -3.53 1.91 -19.96
N PHE A 106 -2.60 0.97 -20.22
CA PHE A 106 -1.30 0.93 -19.57
C PHE A 106 -0.19 1.27 -20.55
N LYS A 107 0.78 2.05 -20.06
CA LYS A 107 2.03 2.38 -20.79
C LYS A 107 3.20 2.30 -19.83
N GLN A 108 4.38 2.01 -20.40
CA GLN A 108 5.62 2.10 -19.65
C GLN A 108 6.10 3.54 -19.61
N HIS A 109 6.55 3.97 -18.44
CA HIS A 109 7.00 5.33 -18.19
C HIS A 109 8.36 5.35 -17.49
N GLY A 110 9.06 6.48 -17.63
CA GLY A 110 10.37 6.70 -17.05
C GLY A 110 11.47 5.82 -17.63
N GLN A 111 12.68 5.97 -17.09
CA GLN A 111 13.82 5.12 -17.43
C GLN A 111 13.69 3.73 -16.78
N CYS A 112 13.01 3.65 -15.65
CA CYS A 112 12.73 2.39 -14.95
C CYS A 112 11.72 1.50 -15.71
N GLY A 113 10.98 2.02 -16.69
CA GLY A 113 10.00 1.27 -17.46
C GLY A 113 8.77 0.82 -16.66
N GLN A 114 8.41 1.54 -15.60
CA GLN A 114 7.27 1.21 -14.77
C GLN A 114 5.96 1.31 -15.55
N TRP A 115 5.12 0.28 -15.43
CA TRP A 115 3.76 0.29 -15.96
C TRP A 115 2.87 1.19 -15.12
N VAL A 116 2.22 2.14 -15.76
CA VAL A 116 1.23 3.02 -15.12
C VAL A 116 0.01 3.13 -16.02
N SER A 117 -1.17 3.06 -15.43
CA SER A 117 -2.42 3.28 -16.17
C SER A 117 -2.73 4.77 -16.32
N ASP A 118 -3.60 5.07 -17.25
CA ASP A 118 -4.06 6.44 -17.54
C ASP A 118 -4.93 7.07 -16.43
N VAL A 119 -5.28 6.28 -15.41
CA VAL A 119 -5.93 6.77 -14.16
C VAL A 119 -5.04 7.76 -13.42
N PHE A 120 -3.71 7.59 -13.50
CA PHE A 120 -2.74 8.45 -12.80
C PHE A 120 -1.81 9.20 -13.75
N PRO A 121 -2.33 10.12 -14.57
CA PRO A 121 -1.54 10.79 -15.61
C PRO A 121 -0.37 11.62 -15.06
N HIS A 122 -0.49 12.16 -13.84
CA HIS A 122 0.57 12.94 -13.21
C HIS A 122 1.66 12.06 -12.58
N MET A 123 1.31 10.87 -12.11
CA MET A 123 2.26 9.92 -11.53
C MET A 123 3.22 9.38 -12.59
N SER A 124 2.77 9.25 -13.82
CA SER A 124 3.59 8.77 -14.95
C SER A 124 4.83 9.64 -15.21
N GLY A 125 4.78 10.92 -14.85
CA GLY A 125 5.91 11.85 -15.03
C GLY A 125 6.97 11.79 -13.94
N ILE A 126 6.72 11.09 -12.83
CA ILE A 126 7.63 11.03 -11.67
C ILE A 126 7.98 9.60 -11.26
N VAL A 127 7.72 8.61 -12.10
CA VAL A 127 7.91 7.19 -11.75
C VAL A 127 9.35 6.85 -11.38
N ASP A 128 10.33 7.53 -11.95
CA ASP A 128 11.74 7.31 -11.63
C ASP A 128 12.13 7.83 -10.25
N ASP A 129 11.32 8.69 -9.65
CA ASP A 129 11.49 9.20 -8.29
C ASP A 129 10.70 8.38 -7.24
N LEU A 130 9.98 7.35 -7.66
CA LEU A 130 9.12 6.54 -6.81
C LEU A 130 9.69 5.14 -6.58
N SER A 131 9.45 4.62 -5.39
CA SER A 131 9.66 3.20 -5.09
C SER A 131 8.32 2.49 -4.98
N PHE A 132 8.13 1.45 -5.80
CA PHE A 132 6.90 0.66 -5.83
C PHE A 132 7.08 -0.61 -5.00
N LEU A 133 6.27 -0.77 -3.96
CA LEU A 133 6.20 -1.99 -3.17
C LEU A 133 5.04 -2.84 -3.70
N MET A 134 5.39 -3.71 -4.63
CA MET A 134 4.44 -4.62 -5.26
C MET A 134 4.17 -5.85 -4.40
N SER A 135 3.06 -6.54 -4.67
CA SER A 135 2.71 -7.82 -4.04
C SER A 135 2.57 -7.77 -2.51
N MET A 136 2.18 -6.61 -1.96
CA MET A 136 1.85 -6.49 -0.55
C MET A 136 0.62 -7.33 -0.23
N GLN A 137 0.65 -8.00 0.92
CA GLN A 137 -0.45 -8.85 1.41
C GLN A 137 -0.93 -8.38 2.77
N SER A 138 -2.22 -8.54 3.01
CA SER A 138 -2.83 -8.32 4.32
C SER A 138 -3.48 -9.60 4.84
N THR A 139 -3.75 -9.65 6.14
CA THR A 139 -4.44 -10.76 6.80
C THR A 139 -5.95 -10.73 6.58
N SER A 140 -6.48 -9.66 6.03
CA SER A 140 -7.92 -9.48 5.80
C SER A 140 -8.17 -8.85 4.43
N ASN A 141 -9.29 -9.24 3.81
CA ASN A 141 -9.83 -8.63 2.59
C ASN A 141 -10.79 -7.46 2.88
N VAL A 142 -11.03 -7.16 4.16
CA VAL A 142 -11.87 -6.03 4.57
C VAL A 142 -11.00 -4.82 4.81
N HIS A 143 -11.16 -3.77 3.99
CA HIS A 143 -10.29 -2.59 3.97
C HIS A 143 -10.02 -1.97 5.35
N GLY A 144 -11.05 -1.78 6.17
CA GLY A 144 -10.89 -1.22 7.51
C GLY A 144 -10.03 -2.09 8.43
N VAL A 145 -10.21 -3.40 8.39
CA VAL A 145 -9.45 -4.37 9.20
C VAL A 145 -8.04 -4.56 8.64
N ALA A 146 -7.90 -4.54 7.34
CA ALA A 146 -6.61 -4.72 6.66
C ALA A 146 -5.65 -3.54 6.82
N SER A 147 -6.11 -2.42 7.37
CA SER A 147 -5.32 -1.21 7.54
C SER A 147 -4.62 -1.11 8.91
N PHE A 148 -4.82 -2.12 9.79
CA PHE A 148 -4.26 -2.13 11.14
C PHE A 148 -3.43 -3.38 11.42
#